data_b094cfbff25be18add80185312276287
#
_entry.id   b094cfbff25be18add80185312276287
#
_cell.length_a   1.000
_cell.length_b   1.000
_cell.length_c   1.000
_cell.angle_alpha   90.00
_cell.angle_beta   90.00
_cell.angle_gamma   90.00
#
_symmetry.space_group_name_H-M   'P 1'
#
loop_
_entity.id
_entity.type
_entity.pdbx_description
1 polymer ?
#
loop_
_entity_poly.entity_id
_entity_poly.type
_entity_poly.pdbx_seq_one_letter_code
_entity_poly.pdbx_strand_id
1 'polypeptide(L)'
;MDLIPNFAMETWVLVATSLVLLYIYGTHSHKLFKKLGIPGPTPLPFLGTILFYLRGLWKFDRECNEKYGEMWGLYEGQQPMLVIMDPDMIKTVLVKECYSVFTNRMPLGPMGFMKSALSFAEDEEWKRIRTLLSPAFTSVKFKEMVPIISQCGDMLVRSLRQEAENSKPTNLKDFFGAYTMDVITGTLFGVNLDSLNNPQDPFLKNMKKLLKLDFLDPFLLSISLFPFLTPVFEVLNIGLFPKDVTRFLKNSIERMKESRLKDKQKHRVDFFQQMIDSQNSKETKSHKALSDLELVAQSIIIIFAAYDTTSTTLPFIMYELATHPDVQQKLQEEIDAVLPNKAPVTYDALVQMEYLDVVVNETLRLFPVVSRVTRVCKKDIEISGVFIPKGLAVMVPIYALHHDPKYWTEPEKFCPERFSKKNKDSIDPYRYIPFGAGPRNCIGMRFALTNIKLAVIKALQNFSFEPCEETQIPLKLNNLPILQPEKPIVLKVHLRDGITSGP
;
A
#
# COMPACT_ATOMS: atom_id res chain seq x y z
N MET A 1 39.54 -5.84 39.74
CA MET A 1 38.38 -4.99 39.42
C MET A 1 37.15 -5.85 39.62
N ASP A 2 36.51 -5.75 40.80
CA ASP A 2 35.27 -6.49 41.06
C ASP A 2 34.14 -5.80 40.27
N LEU A 3 33.80 -6.39 39.12
CA LEU A 3 32.70 -5.94 38.24
C LEU A 3 31.31 -6.26 38.81
N ILE A 4 31.22 -6.91 39.96
CA ILE A 4 29.96 -7.30 40.60
C ILE A 4 29.77 -6.39 41.84
N PRO A 5 28.72 -5.55 41.87
CA PRO A 5 28.41 -4.74 43.04
C PRO A 5 28.15 -5.64 44.25
N ASN A 6 28.71 -5.29 45.41
CA ASN A 6 28.54 -6.02 46.64
C ASN A 6 27.16 -5.68 47.28
N PHE A 7 26.07 -6.21 46.69
CA PHE A 7 24.72 -6.03 47.20
C PHE A 7 24.40 -7.06 48.26
N ALA A 8 23.50 -6.69 49.19
CA ALA A 8 22.93 -7.63 50.17
C ALA A 8 22.23 -8.82 49.45
N MET A 9 22.24 -9.98 50.08
CA MET A 9 21.65 -11.22 49.54
C MET A 9 20.17 -11.04 49.10
N GLU A 10 19.41 -10.25 49.86
CA GLU A 10 18.03 -9.88 49.56
C GLU A 10 17.90 -9.16 48.23
N THR A 11 18.84 -8.24 47.90
CA THR A 11 18.86 -7.53 46.62
C THR A 11 19.14 -8.48 45.44
N TRP A 12 20.03 -9.46 45.64
CA TRP A 12 20.30 -10.48 44.61
C TRP A 12 19.08 -11.38 44.36
N VAL A 13 18.35 -11.74 45.43
CA VAL A 13 17.11 -12.53 45.31
C VAL A 13 16.06 -11.72 44.56
N LEU A 14 15.89 -10.43 44.85
CA LEU A 14 14.96 -9.55 44.15
C LEU A 14 15.32 -9.40 42.67
N VAL A 15 16.60 -9.18 42.36
CA VAL A 15 17.09 -9.09 40.99
C VAL A 15 16.83 -10.37 40.22
N ALA A 16 17.20 -11.53 40.81
CA ALA A 16 16.97 -12.84 40.18
C ALA A 16 15.48 -13.10 39.93
N THR A 17 14.64 -12.82 40.93
CA THR A 17 13.18 -12.99 40.82
C THR A 17 12.62 -12.07 39.72
N SER A 18 13.05 -10.81 39.66
CA SER A 18 12.63 -9.86 38.65
C SER A 18 13.03 -10.31 37.24
N LEU A 19 14.25 -10.81 37.06
CA LEU A 19 14.73 -11.35 35.77
C LEU A 19 13.93 -12.60 35.36
N VAL A 20 13.60 -13.49 36.28
CA VAL A 20 12.76 -14.66 36.00
C VAL A 20 11.35 -14.23 35.58
N LEU A 21 10.75 -13.28 36.29
CA LEU A 21 9.41 -12.77 35.96
C LEU A 21 9.42 -12.05 34.60
N LEU A 22 10.44 -11.26 34.31
CA LEU A 22 10.63 -10.65 33.02
C LEU A 22 10.77 -11.68 31.91
N TYR A 23 11.57 -12.72 32.12
CA TYR A 23 11.72 -13.81 31.15
C TYR A 23 10.38 -14.54 30.90
N ILE A 24 9.65 -14.86 31.97
CA ILE A 24 8.31 -15.48 31.87
C ILE A 24 7.37 -14.57 31.09
N TYR A 25 7.32 -13.28 31.42
CA TYR A 25 6.52 -12.29 30.69
C TYR A 25 6.94 -12.24 29.22
N GLY A 26 8.25 -12.16 28.92
CA GLY A 26 8.77 -12.07 27.56
C GLY A 26 8.57 -13.32 26.70
N THR A 27 8.20 -14.46 27.30
CA THR A 27 8.09 -15.75 26.59
C THR A 27 6.73 -16.42 26.70
N HIS A 28 5.80 -15.92 27.53
CA HIS A 28 4.56 -16.62 27.83
C HIS A 28 3.69 -16.88 26.60
N SER A 29 3.60 -15.90 25.69
CA SER A 29 2.83 -16.01 24.44
C SER A 29 3.50 -16.93 23.41
N HIS A 30 4.82 -17.09 23.47
CA HIS A 30 5.62 -17.81 22.48
C HIS A 30 5.42 -19.33 22.47
N LYS A 31 4.57 -19.85 23.34
CA LYS A 31 4.24 -21.28 23.41
C LYS A 31 3.04 -21.69 22.55
N LEU A 32 2.30 -20.73 21.96
CA LEU A 32 1.04 -20.98 21.28
C LEU A 32 1.19 -21.94 20.11
N PHE A 33 2.05 -21.63 19.14
CA PHE A 33 2.20 -22.44 17.93
C PHE A 33 2.78 -23.83 18.21
N LYS A 34 3.65 -23.95 19.22
CA LYS A 34 4.13 -25.26 19.66
C LYS A 34 2.97 -26.10 20.21
N LYS A 35 2.02 -25.51 20.95
CA LYS A 35 0.82 -26.22 21.46
C LYS A 35 -0.13 -26.62 20.33
N LEU A 36 -0.22 -25.81 19.27
CA LEU A 36 -1.05 -26.07 18.10
C LEU A 36 -0.38 -26.98 17.06
N GLY A 37 0.87 -27.41 17.28
CA GLY A 37 1.61 -28.21 16.31
C GLY A 37 2.00 -27.48 15.02
N ILE A 38 1.98 -26.15 15.05
CA ILE A 38 2.29 -25.30 13.89
C ILE A 38 3.78 -24.97 13.89
N PRO A 39 4.53 -25.26 12.78
CA PRO A 39 5.95 -24.95 12.70
C PRO A 39 6.18 -23.42 12.59
N GLY A 40 7.41 -22.99 12.84
CA GLY A 40 7.78 -21.59 12.67
C GLY A 40 9.17 -21.27 13.21
N PRO A 41 9.69 -20.06 12.96
CA PRO A 41 10.96 -19.61 13.49
C PRO A 41 10.90 -19.49 15.03
N THR A 42 12.02 -19.79 15.68
CA THR A 42 12.14 -19.69 17.13
C THR A 42 12.09 -18.23 17.57
N PRO A 43 11.12 -17.83 18.39
CA PRO A 43 11.04 -16.46 18.87
C PRO A 43 12.06 -16.16 19.94
N LEU A 44 12.58 -14.93 19.95
CA LEU A 44 13.41 -14.39 21.02
C LEU A 44 12.51 -13.81 22.13
N PRO A 45 12.92 -13.89 23.42
CA PRO A 45 12.18 -13.25 24.49
C PRO A 45 11.87 -11.78 24.18
N PHE A 46 10.66 -11.31 24.46
CA PHE A 46 10.10 -9.99 24.16
C PHE A 46 10.00 -9.65 22.66
N LEU A 47 11.05 -9.88 21.88
CA LEU A 47 11.16 -9.46 20.49
C LEU A 47 10.40 -10.38 19.51
N GLY A 48 10.13 -11.63 19.94
CA GLY A 48 9.57 -12.60 19.00
C GLY A 48 10.48 -12.79 17.79
N THR A 49 9.94 -12.57 16.61
CA THR A 49 10.65 -12.72 15.32
C THR A 49 10.98 -11.38 14.65
N ILE A 50 10.79 -10.24 15.31
CA ILE A 50 10.96 -8.89 14.72
C ILE A 50 12.39 -8.69 14.17
N LEU A 51 13.43 -9.23 14.83
CA LEU A 51 14.79 -9.04 14.35
C LEU A 51 15.05 -9.64 12.97
N PHE A 52 14.29 -10.65 12.56
CA PHE A 52 14.40 -11.20 11.20
C PHE A 52 13.94 -10.18 10.13
N TYR A 53 13.09 -9.23 10.51
CA TYR A 53 12.59 -8.19 9.61
C TYR A 53 13.69 -7.19 9.16
N LEU A 54 14.80 -7.09 9.90
CA LEU A 54 15.96 -6.29 9.49
C LEU A 54 16.56 -6.74 8.16
N ARG A 55 16.30 -7.99 7.75
CA ARG A 55 16.73 -8.54 6.45
C ARG A 55 15.73 -8.28 5.33
N GLY A 56 14.60 -7.66 5.62
CA GLY A 56 13.46 -7.44 4.74
C GLY A 56 12.30 -8.40 5.04
N LEU A 57 11.10 -7.85 5.21
CA LEU A 57 9.87 -8.61 5.48
C LEU A 57 9.58 -9.64 4.38
N TRP A 58 9.68 -9.19 3.13
CA TRP A 58 9.42 -10.02 1.95
C TRP A 58 10.39 -11.21 1.84
N LYS A 59 11.66 -10.99 2.19
CA LYS A 59 12.68 -12.04 2.17
C LYS A 59 12.45 -13.05 3.29
N PHE A 60 12.15 -12.56 4.49
CA PHE A 60 11.84 -13.41 5.63
C PHE A 60 10.63 -14.31 5.37
N ASP A 61 9.58 -13.77 4.76
CA ASP A 61 8.39 -14.57 4.43
C ASP A 61 8.70 -15.67 3.41
N ARG A 62 9.54 -15.39 2.41
CA ARG A 62 10.01 -16.42 1.47
C ARG A 62 10.83 -17.51 2.14
N GLU A 63 11.82 -17.12 2.96
CA GLU A 63 12.64 -18.07 3.71
C GLU A 63 11.77 -18.97 4.61
N CYS A 64 10.72 -18.41 5.23
CA CYS A 64 9.76 -19.18 6.01
C CYS A 64 8.92 -20.13 5.14
N ASN A 65 8.43 -19.69 3.98
CA ASN A 65 7.70 -20.55 3.06
C ASN A 65 8.55 -21.73 2.58
N GLU A 66 9.78 -21.47 2.17
CA GLU A 66 10.73 -22.51 1.75
C GLU A 66 11.01 -23.53 2.86
N LYS A 67 11.07 -23.09 4.12
CA LYS A 67 11.42 -23.94 5.26
C LYS A 67 10.26 -24.66 5.90
N TYR A 68 9.09 -24.01 6.00
CA TYR A 68 7.96 -24.49 6.79
C TYR A 68 6.74 -24.84 5.93
N GLY A 69 6.76 -24.53 4.62
CA GLY A 69 5.65 -24.78 3.71
C GLY A 69 4.57 -23.69 3.76
N GLU A 70 3.35 -24.02 3.41
CA GLU A 70 2.25 -23.09 3.19
C GLU A 70 1.61 -22.49 4.46
N MET A 71 2.09 -22.90 5.66
CA MET A 71 1.58 -22.40 6.93
C MET A 71 2.67 -22.43 8.00
N TRP A 72 2.82 -21.31 8.72
CA TRP A 72 3.72 -21.22 9.87
C TRP A 72 3.25 -20.17 10.88
N GLY A 73 3.78 -20.27 12.09
CA GLY A 73 3.54 -19.29 13.15
C GLY A 73 4.76 -18.39 13.37
N LEU A 74 4.52 -17.11 13.58
CA LEU A 74 5.54 -16.14 13.97
C LEU A 74 5.04 -15.23 15.09
N TYR A 75 5.92 -14.38 15.63
CA TYR A 75 5.58 -13.50 16.75
C TYR A 75 6.12 -12.10 16.49
N GLU A 76 5.25 -11.11 16.43
CA GLU A 76 5.63 -9.70 16.46
C GLU A 76 5.63 -9.21 17.91
N GLY A 77 6.82 -9.22 18.53
CA GLY A 77 6.91 -9.05 19.98
C GLY A 77 6.17 -10.18 20.72
N GLN A 78 5.14 -9.82 21.46
CA GLN A 78 4.26 -10.75 22.18
C GLN A 78 3.06 -11.24 21.35
N GLN A 79 2.78 -10.60 20.22
CA GLN A 79 1.61 -10.89 19.41
C GLN A 79 1.86 -12.09 18.50
N PRO A 80 1.16 -13.21 18.66
CA PRO A 80 1.25 -14.34 17.74
C PRO A 80 0.55 -14.02 16.42
N MET A 81 1.10 -14.52 15.32
CA MET A 81 0.56 -14.37 13.98
C MET A 81 0.68 -15.67 13.20
N LEU A 82 -0.44 -16.17 12.72
CA LEU A 82 -0.52 -17.34 11.85
C LEU A 82 -0.39 -16.88 10.39
N VAL A 83 0.60 -17.37 9.69
CA VAL A 83 0.78 -17.14 8.26
C VAL A 83 0.14 -18.25 7.46
N ILE A 84 -0.63 -17.90 6.44
CA ILE A 84 -1.31 -18.84 5.55
C ILE A 84 -1.03 -18.50 4.08
N MET A 85 -0.75 -19.53 3.27
CA MET A 85 -0.57 -19.43 1.82
C MET A 85 -1.52 -20.34 1.04
N ASP A 86 -2.20 -21.26 1.69
CA ASP A 86 -3.21 -22.11 1.07
C ASP A 86 -4.40 -21.28 0.55
N PRO A 87 -4.80 -21.40 -0.74
CA PRO A 87 -5.83 -20.55 -1.33
C PRO A 87 -7.22 -20.76 -0.74
N ASP A 88 -7.56 -21.97 -0.28
CA ASP A 88 -8.86 -22.21 0.36
C ASP A 88 -8.94 -21.57 1.74
N MET A 89 -7.84 -21.60 2.50
CA MET A 89 -7.72 -20.87 3.75
C MET A 89 -7.77 -19.35 3.51
N ILE A 90 -7.04 -18.83 2.53
CA ILE A 90 -7.05 -17.41 2.13
C ILE A 90 -8.47 -16.98 1.75
N LYS A 91 -9.16 -17.76 0.91
CA LYS A 91 -10.57 -17.54 0.53
C LYS A 91 -11.49 -17.51 1.74
N THR A 92 -11.30 -18.43 2.66
CA THR A 92 -12.13 -18.52 3.87
C THR A 92 -11.91 -17.29 4.75
N VAL A 93 -10.66 -16.92 5.04
CA VAL A 93 -10.31 -15.79 5.90
C VAL A 93 -10.69 -14.45 5.28
N LEU A 94 -10.36 -14.23 4.02
CA LEU A 94 -10.54 -12.91 3.39
C LEU A 94 -11.94 -12.68 2.82
N VAL A 95 -12.68 -13.75 2.48
CA VAL A 95 -13.98 -13.64 1.79
C VAL A 95 -15.11 -14.25 2.61
N LYS A 96 -15.09 -15.58 2.85
CA LYS A 96 -16.24 -16.28 3.43
C LYS A 96 -16.55 -15.81 4.86
N GLU A 97 -15.52 -15.73 5.70
CA GLU A 97 -15.62 -15.38 7.12
C GLU A 97 -15.20 -13.92 7.40
N CYS A 98 -15.13 -13.08 6.36
CA CYS A 98 -14.72 -11.67 6.52
C CYS A 98 -15.63 -10.89 7.47
N TYR A 99 -16.95 -11.03 7.36
CA TYR A 99 -17.89 -10.28 8.22
C TYR A 99 -18.11 -10.91 9.58
N SER A 100 -18.02 -12.24 9.67
CA SER A 100 -18.35 -13.00 10.86
C SER A 100 -17.17 -13.12 11.83
N VAL A 101 -15.95 -13.32 11.32
CA VAL A 101 -14.75 -13.66 12.09
C VAL A 101 -13.57 -12.74 11.82
N PHE A 102 -13.26 -12.46 10.54
CA PHE A 102 -12.01 -11.82 10.12
C PHE A 102 -12.23 -10.41 9.55
N THR A 103 -13.08 -9.62 10.20
CA THR A 103 -13.40 -8.27 9.72
C THR A 103 -12.23 -7.31 9.89
N ASN A 104 -11.53 -7.36 11.02
CA ASN A 104 -10.60 -6.33 11.44
C ASN A 104 -9.16 -6.64 11.00
N ARG A 105 -8.41 -5.60 10.67
CA ARG A 105 -6.96 -5.68 10.47
C ARG A 105 -6.24 -5.65 11.80
N MET A 106 -5.02 -6.14 11.83
CA MET A 106 -4.18 -6.02 13.01
C MET A 106 -3.92 -4.53 13.31
N PRO A 107 -4.13 -4.08 14.56
CA PRO A 107 -3.86 -2.71 14.96
C PRO A 107 -2.37 -2.39 14.84
N LEU A 108 -2.04 -1.21 14.31
CA LEU A 108 -0.64 -0.75 14.19
C LEU A 108 -0.17 0.06 15.43
N GLY A 109 -1.10 0.40 16.33
CA GLY A 109 -0.83 1.21 17.52
C GLY A 109 -1.87 2.32 17.72
N PRO A 110 -1.61 3.30 18.59
CA PRO A 110 -2.54 4.39 18.86
C PRO A 110 -2.64 5.34 17.66
N MET A 111 -3.86 5.52 17.16
CA MET A 111 -4.17 6.26 15.91
C MET A 111 -4.83 7.62 16.15
N GLY A 112 -5.23 7.93 17.39
CA GLY A 112 -6.04 9.10 17.66
C GLY A 112 -7.32 9.14 16.81
N PHE A 113 -7.66 10.29 16.22
CA PHE A 113 -8.86 10.41 15.37
C PHE A 113 -8.76 9.61 14.06
N MET A 114 -7.55 9.25 13.64
CA MET A 114 -7.34 8.43 12.44
C MET A 114 -7.86 7.00 12.59
N LYS A 115 -8.22 6.55 13.79
CA LYS A 115 -8.87 5.25 14.01
C LYS A 115 -10.16 5.08 13.19
N SER A 116 -10.87 6.17 12.93
CA SER A 116 -12.07 6.20 12.09
C SER A 116 -11.77 6.25 10.57
N ALA A 117 -10.50 6.26 10.16
CA ALA A 117 -10.17 6.13 8.74
C ALA A 117 -10.48 4.71 8.24
N LEU A 118 -10.92 4.58 6.99
CA LEU A 118 -11.38 3.32 6.38
C LEU A 118 -10.39 2.15 6.58
N SER A 119 -9.09 2.43 6.57
CA SER A 119 -8.05 1.40 6.73
C SER A 119 -7.96 0.85 8.15
N PHE A 120 -8.36 1.63 9.16
CA PHE A 120 -8.21 1.31 10.59
C PHE A 120 -9.53 1.07 11.30
N ALA A 121 -10.64 1.60 10.78
CA ALA A 121 -11.97 1.38 11.34
C ALA A 121 -12.30 -0.11 11.46
N GLU A 122 -13.06 -0.47 12.49
CA GLU A 122 -13.37 -1.86 12.84
C GLU A 122 -14.87 -2.15 12.73
N ASP A 123 -15.20 -3.40 12.55
CA ASP A 123 -16.53 -3.99 12.60
C ASP A 123 -17.62 -3.15 11.88
N GLU A 124 -18.65 -2.73 12.60
CA GLU A 124 -19.80 -2.00 12.03
C GLU A 124 -19.41 -0.58 11.59
N GLU A 125 -18.43 0.07 12.24
CA GLU A 125 -17.93 1.36 11.82
C GLU A 125 -17.24 1.26 10.44
N TRP A 126 -16.39 0.24 10.25
CA TRP A 126 -15.80 -0.02 8.95
C TRP A 126 -16.85 -0.29 7.87
N LYS A 127 -17.85 -1.14 8.15
CA LYS A 127 -18.94 -1.43 7.18
C LYS A 127 -19.67 -0.17 6.77
N ARG A 128 -20.02 0.67 7.74
CA ARG A 128 -20.71 1.96 7.52
C ARG A 128 -19.86 2.88 6.64
N ILE A 129 -18.60 3.13 7.00
CA ILE A 129 -17.68 4.00 6.26
C ILE A 129 -17.45 3.45 4.86
N ARG A 130 -17.22 2.14 4.73
CA ARG A 130 -17.04 1.47 3.41
C ARG A 130 -18.25 1.66 2.52
N THR A 131 -19.47 1.52 3.06
CA THR A 131 -20.72 1.70 2.32
C THR A 131 -20.87 3.15 1.85
N LEU A 132 -20.56 4.12 2.70
CA LEU A 132 -20.66 5.55 2.37
C LEU A 132 -19.62 5.99 1.32
N LEU A 133 -18.43 5.41 1.32
CA LEU A 133 -17.37 5.78 0.38
C LEU A 133 -17.43 5.03 -0.95
N SER A 134 -17.96 3.80 -0.99
CA SER A 134 -17.95 2.96 -2.20
C SER A 134 -18.57 3.61 -3.44
N PRO A 135 -19.66 4.41 -3.37
CA PRO A 135 -20.21 5.10 -4.54
C PRO A 135 -19.24 6.05 -5.24
N ALA A 136 -18.29 6.63 -4.49
CA ALA A 136 -17.26 7.51 -5.05
C ALA A 136 -16.20 6.75 -5.89
N PHE A 137 -16.09 5.43 -5.71
CA PHE A 137 -15.11 4.57 -6.39
C PHE A 137 -15.73 3.71 -7.50
N THR A 138 -16.74 4.24 -8.19
CA THR A 138 -17.39 3.58 -9.34
C THR A 138 -16.74 3.95 -10.67
N SER A 139 -16.89 3.11 -11.70
CA SER A 139 -16.37 3.36 -13.04
C SER A 139 -16.94 4.64 -13.66
N VAL A 140 -18.19 5.00 -13.35
CA VAL A 140 -18.83 6.26 -13.83
C VAL A 140 -18.08 7.46 -13.27
N LYS A 141 -17.76 7.44 -11.98
CA LYS A 141 -17.01 8.54 -11.36
C LYS A 141 -15.56 8.64 -11.89
N PHE A 142 -14.95 7.52 -12.21
CA PHE A 142 -13.60 7.55 -12.82
C PHE A 142 -13.63 8.12 -14.24
N LYS A 143 -14.65 7.84 -15.06
CA LYS A 143 -14.81 8.50 -16.37
C LYS A 143 -14.80 10.03 -16.24
N GLU A 144 -15.47 10.56 -15.21
CA GLU A 144 -15.52 12.00 -14.93
C GLU A 144 -14.15 12.57 -14.49
N MET A 145 -13.29 11.73 -13.90
CA MET A 145 -11.96 12.13 -13.40
C MET A 145 -10.83 11.98 -14.45
N VAL A 146 -11.02 11.18 -15.51
CA VAL A 146 -10.01 10.95 -16.54
C VAL A 146 -9.46 12.27 -17.15
N PRO A 147 -10.26 13.31 -17.41
CA PRO A 147 -9.73 14.59 -17.90
C PRO A 147 -8.74 15.23 -16.92
N ILE A 148 -9.00 15.19 -15.61
CA ILE A 148 -8.13 15.71 -14.56
C ILE A 148 -6.81 14.94 -14.55
N ILE A 149 -6.89 13.60 -14.57
CA ILE A 149 -5.72 12.71 -14.57
C ILE A 149 -4.90 12.92 -15.86
N SER A 150 -5.58 13.10 -17.01
CA SER A 150 -4.92 13.35 -18.29
C SER A 150 -4.16 14.69 -18.29
N GLN A 151 -4.70 15.73 -17.69
CA GLN A 151 -4.02 17.01 -17.53
C GLN A 151 -2.73 16.88 -16.70
N CYS A 152 -2.75 16.12 -15.61
CA CYS A 152 -1.55 15.81 -14.84
C CYS A 152 -0.55 15.00 -15.68
N GLY A 153 -1.04 14.07 -16.51
CA GLY A 153 -0.21 13.33 -17.47
C GLY A 153 0.48 14.23 -18.51
N ASP A 154 -0.19 15.28 -18.97
CA ASP A 154 0.40 16.26 -19.87
C ASP A 154 1.50 17.10 -19.19
N MET A 155 1.36 17.37 -17.89
CA MET A 155 2.41 18.01 -17.10
C MET A 155 3.62 17.07 -16.94
N LEU A 156 3.38 15.78 -16.65
CA LEU A 156 4.43 14.76 -16.60
C LEU A 156 5.21 14.68 -17.92
N VAL A 157 4.50 14.65 -19.06
CA VAL A 157 5.13 14.61 -20.39
C VAL A 157 6.01 15.85 -20.62
N ARG A 158 5.54 17.05 -20.26
CA ARG A 158 6.34 18.27 -20.40
C ARG A 158 7.63 18.22 -19.58
N SER A 159 7.54 17.75 -18.36
CA SER A 159 8.70 17.64 -17.47
C SER A 159 9.69 16.57 -17.94
N LEU A 160 9.21 15.39 -18.35
CA LEU A 160 10.08 14.34 -18.91
C LEU A 160 10.74 14.74 -20.22
N ARG A 161 10.08 15.57 -21.03
CA ARG A 161 10.65 16.10 -22.29
C ARG A 161 11.90 16.94 -22.03
N GLN A 162 11.90 17.77 -21.00
CA GLN A 162 13.08 18.56 -20.60
C GLN A 162 14.27 17.67 -20.23
N GLU A 163 14.03 16.55 -19.55
CA GLU A 163 15.09 15.60 -19.22
C GLU A 163 15.58 14.83 -20.45
N ALA A 164 14.66 14.43 -21.34
CA ALA A 164 15.00 13.76 -22.59
C ALA A 164 15.86 14.64 -23.52
N GLU A 165 15.53 15.92 -23.65
CA GLU A 165 16.29 16.90 -24.45
C GLU A 165 17.69 17.13 -23.86
N ASN A 166 17.85 17.08 -22.55
CA ASN A 166 19.13 17.20 -21.85
C ASN A 166 19.94 15.91 -21.83
N SER A 167 19.38 14.77 -22.25
CA SER A 167 19.99 13.43 -22.22
C SER A 167 20.53 13.02 -20.84
N LYS A 168 19.91 13.51 -19.77
CA LYS A 168 20.31 13.25 -18.39
C LYS A 168 19.67 11.98 -17.82
N PRO A 169 20.41 11.22 -16.99
CA PRO A 169 19.80 10.18 -16.18
C PRO A 169 18.69 10.75 -15.30
N THR A 170 17.51 10.15 -15.35
CA THR A 170 16.29 10.67 -14.74
C THR A 170 15.86 9.77 -13.57
N ASN A 171 15.77 10.34 -12.37
CA ASN A 171 15.19 9.66 -11.21
C ASN A 171 13.66 9.61 -11.35
N LEU A 172 13.13 8.46 -11.67
CA LEU A 172 11.70 8.29 -11.96
C LEU A 172 10.79 8.59 -10.77
N LYS A 173 11.27 8.36 -9.52
CA LYS A 173 10.46 8.61 -8.31
C LYS A 173 10.08 10.08 -8.17
N ASP A 174 10.93 11.01 -8.62
CA ASP A 174 10.66 12.44 -8.52
C ASP A 174 9.52 12.85 -9.46
N PHE A 175 9.54 12.36 -10.70
CA PHE A 175 8.55 12.68 -11.73
C PHE A 175 7.20 11.99 -11.47
N PHE A 176 7.23 10.67 -11.27
CA PHE A 176 6.00 9.91 -10.98
C PHE A 176 5.43 10.21 -9.59
N GLY A 177 6.28 10.60 -8.63
CA GLY A 177 5.83 11.08 -7.33
C GLY A 177 5.09 12.42 -7.44
N ALA A 178 5.63 13.38 -8.19
CA ALA A 178 4.96 14.65 -8.45
C ALA A 178 3.65 14.45 -9.21
N TYR A 179 3.67 13.68 -10.31
CA TYR A 179 2.47 13.31 -11.05
C TYR A 179 1.39 12.69 -10.15
N THR A 180 1.78 11.71 -9.34
CA THR A 180 0.84 11.02 -8.43
C THR A 180 0.23 11.99 -7.42
N MET A 181 1.03 12.90 -6.87
CA MET A 181 0.56 13.92 -5.95
C MET A 181 -0.45 14.87 -6.61
N ASP A 182 -0.16 15.33 -7.82
CA ASP A 182 -1.04 16.23 -8.57
C ASP A 182 -2.35 15.54 -8.97
N VAL A 183 -2.30 14.25 -9.35
CA VAL A 183 -3.52 13.46 -9.57
C VAL A 183 -4.35 13.33 -8.29
N ILE A 184 -3.72 13.03 -7.15
CA ILE A 184 -4.44 12.88 -5.88
C ILE A 184 -5.10 14.20 -5.49
N THR A 185 -4.37 15.31 -5.52
CA THR A 185 -4.91 16.62 -5.14
C THR A 185 -5.97 17.13 -6.12
N GLY A 186 -5.77 16.88 -7.41
CA GLY A 186 -6.75 17.21 -8.45
C GLY A 186 -8.05 16.42 -8.32
N THR A 187 -7.95 15.11 -8.10
CA THR A 187 -9.13 14.22 -8.01
C THR A 187 -9.77 14.19 -6.63
N LEU A 188 -9.00 14.36 -5.55
CA LEU A 188 -9.54 14.40 -4.19
C LEU A 188 -10.10 15.77 -3.84
N PHE A 189 -9.37 16.85 -4.13
CA PHE A 189 -9.73 18.19 -3.70
C PHE A 189 -10.04 19.18 -4.83
N GLY A 190 -9.87 18.79 -6.09
CA GLY A 190 -10.01 19.69 -7.23
C GLY A 190 -8.98 20.83 -7.23
N VAL A 191 -7.77 20.56 -6.70
CA VAL A 191 -6.67 21.52 -6.56
C VAL A 191 -5.49 21.05 -7.41
N ASN A 192 -4.97 21.94 -8.23
CA ASN A 192 -3.73 21.72 -8.98
C ASN A 192 -2.56 22.36 -8.22
N LEU A 193 -1.62 21.52 -7.72
CA LEU A 193 -0.45 21.98 -6.96
C LEU A 193 0.77 22.24 -7.82
N ASP A 194 0.85 21.61 -9.00
CA ASP A 194 2.07 21.59 -9.83
C ASP A 194 3.30 21.20 -8.99
N SER A 195 3.22 19.99 -8.42
CA SER A 195 4.10 19.53 -7.34
C SER A 195 5.58 19.48 -7.72
N LEU A 196 5.89 19.30 -9.00
CA LEU A 196 7.27 19.26 -9.50
C LEU A 196 7.90 20.66 -9.51
N ASN A 197 7.17 21.68 -9.98
CA ASN A 197 7.66 23.04 -10.06
C ASN A 197 7.50 23.82 -8.73
N ASN A 198 6.65 23.35 -7.83
CA ASN A 198 6.39 23.97 -6.53
C ASN A 198 6.68 23.03 -5.34
N PRO A 199 7.91 22.50 -5.19
CA PRO A 199 8.24 21.53 -4.13
C PRO A 199 8.19 22.12 -2.72
N GLN A 200 8.11 23.44 -2.58
CA GLN A 200 8.08 24.17 -1.31
C GLN A 200 6.67 24.42 -0.78
N ASP A 201 5.63 24.04 -1.54
CA ASP A 201 4.25 24.20 -1.09
C ASP A 201 4.04 23.59 0.31
N PRO A 202 3.43 24.31 1.28
CA PRO A 202 3.25 23.83 2.64
C PRO A 202 2.39 22.58 2.75
N PHE A 203 1.35 22.45 1.89
CA PHE A 203 0.48 21.27 1.87
C PHE A 203 1.27 20.05 1.40
N LEU A 204 2.02 20.18 0.30
CA LEU A 204 2.90 19.17 -0.24
C LEU A 204 3.95 18.70 0.78
N LYS A 205 4.59 19.64 1.48
CA LYS A 205 5.58 19.32 2.54
C LYS A 205 4.97 18.50 3.67
N ASN A 206 3.79 18.88 4.14
CA ASN A 206 3.12 18.16 5.21
C ASN A 206 2.64 16.77 4.75
N MET A 207 2.16 16.65 3.50
CA MET A 207 1.83 15.34 2.93
C MET A 207 3.05 14.43 2.85
N LYS A 208 4.20 14.92 2.37
CA LYS A 208 5.45 14.14 2.33
C LYS A 208 5.95 13.75 3.73
N LYS A 209 5.73 14.58 4.75
CA LYS A 209 6.05 14.21 6.15
C LYS A 209 5.12 13.12 6.69
N LEU A 210 3.83 13.15 6.33
CA LEU A 210 2.86 12.11 6.72
C LEU A 210 3.28 10.72 6.25
N LEU A 211 3.95 10.66 5.09
CA LEU A 211 4.37 9.40 4.44
C LEU A 211 5.66 8.80 5.01
N LYS A 212 6.41 9.54 5.83
CA LYS A 212 7.64 9.07 6.47
C LYS A 212 7.34 8.29 7.74
N LEU A 213 6.86 7.06 7.60
CA LEU A 213 6.73 6.14 8.73
C LEU A 213 8.01 5.30 8.85
N ASP A 214 8.68 5.42 9.99
CA ASP A 214 9.81 4.56 10.34
C ASP A 214 9.32 3.44 11.27
N PHE A 215 9.30 2.21 10.76
CA PHE A 215 8.86 1.04 11.54
C PHE A 215 9.88 0.60 12.60
N LEU A 216 11.09 1.13 12.55
CA LEU A 216 12.10 0.97 13.61
C LEU A 216 12.05 2.12 14.63
N ASP A 217 11.09 3.02 14.52
CA ASP A 217 10.87 4.06 15.50
C ASP A 217 10.75 3.46 16.91
N PRO A 218 11.51 3.96 17.89
CA PRO A 218 11.47 3.45 19.27
C PRO A 218 10.06 3.44 19.88
N PHE A 219 9.19 4.35 19.46
CA PHE A 219 7.79 4.40 19.88
C PHE A 219 7.02 3.16 19.36
N LEU A 220 7.15 2.81 18.05
CA LEU A 220 6.52 1.63 17.48
C LEU A 220 7.08 0.34 18.07
N LEU A 221 8.40 0.28 18.30
CA LEU A 221 9.01 -0.83 18.99
C LEU A 221 8.49 -0.97 20.41
N SER A 222 8.30 0.13 21.15
CA SER A 222 7.75 0.09 22.51
C SER A 222 6.34 -0.49 22.57
N ILE A 223 5.49 -0.19 21.56
CA ILE A 223 4.13 -0.76 21.45
C ILE A 223 4.19 -2.26 21.15
N SER A 224 5.08 -2.68 20.26
CA SER A 224 5.25 -4.10 19.92
C SER A 224 5.77 -4.92 21.10
N LEU A 225 6.67 -4.37 21.90
CA LEU A 225 7.24 -5.02 23.08
C LEU A 225 6.30 -4.99 24.29
N PHE A 226 5.57 -3.89 24.45
CA PHE A 226 4.70 -3.62 25.59
C PHE A 226 3.31 -3.14 25.13
N PRO A 227 2.51 -4.01 24.51
CA PRO A 227 1.22 -3.63 23.92
C PRO A 227 0.22 -3.05 24.95
N PHE A 228 0.41 -3.34 26.24
CA PHE A 228 -0.38 -2.74 27.33
C PHE A 228 -0.16 -1.23 27.50
N LEU A 229 0.88 -0.65 26.89
CA LEU A 229 1.10 0.80 26.87
C LEU A 229 0.21 1.53 25.85
N THR A 230 -0.40 0.84 24.90
CA THR A 230 -1.26 1.46 23.88
C THR A 230 -2.37 2.32 24.49
N PRO A 231 -3.15 1.88 25.48
CA PRO A 231 -4.16 2.73 26.12
C PRO A 231 -3.56 3.98 26.81
N VAL A 232 -2.35 3.84 27.37
CA VAL A 232 -1.66 4.98 28.01
C VAL A 232 -1.28 6.02 26.95
N PHE A 233 -0.74 5.60 25.83
CA PHE A 233 -0.42 6.49 24.71
C PHE A 233 -1.66 7.15 24.13
N GLU A 234 -2.79 6.44 24.05
CA GLU A 234 -4.06 7.03 23.61
C GLU A 234 -4.54 8.14 24.55
N VAL A 235 -4.51 7.92 25.87
CA VAL A 235 -4.87 8.93 26.88
C VAL A 235 -3.95 10.13 26.80
N LEU A 236 -2.64 9.92 26.60
CA LEU A 236 -1.66 10.99 26.40
C LEU A 236 -1.74 11.62 25.00
N ASN A 237 -2.67 11.13 24.16
CA ASN A 237 -2.83 11.56 22.77
C ASN A 237 -1.52 11.48 21.97
N ILE A 238 -0.70 10.44 22.23
CA ILE A 238 0.50 10.12 21.48
C ILE A 238 0.09 9.08 20.42
N GLY A 239 0.35 9.35 19.15
CA GLY A 239 -0.10 8.48 18.06
C GLY A 239 0.96 8.32 16.97
N LEU A 240 0.69 7.37 16.07
CA LEU A 240 1.56 7.03 14.94
C LEU A 240 1.79 8.20 13.98
N PHE A 241 0.79 9.04 13.79
CA PHE A 241 0.87 10.19 12.88
C PHE A 241 1.37 11.44 13.59
N PRO A 242 2.35 12.19 13.02
CA PRO A 242 2.86 13.44 13.62
C PRO A 242 1.75 14.46 13.86
N LYS A 243 1.66 14.99 15.10
CA LYS A 243 0.57 15.88 15.51
C LYS A 243 0.55 17.22 14.77
N ASP A 244 1.72 17.76 14.44
CA ASP A 244 1.85 19.00 13.67
C ASP A 244 1.28 18.83 12.26
N VAL A 245 1.60 17.72 11.62
CA VAL A 245 1.14 17.36 10.26
C VAL A 245 -0.36 17.11 10.23
N THR A 246 -0.86 16.28 11.14
CA THR A 246 -2.31 15.95 11.18
C THR A 246 -3.15 17.16 11.53
N ARG A 247 -2.67 18.05 12.41
CA ARG A 247 -3.33 19.33 12.73
C ARG A 247 -3.35 20.26 11.51
N PHE A 248 -2.23 20.39 10.80
CA PHE A 248 -2.17 21.23 9.60
C PHE A 248 -3.15 20.72 8.53
N LEU A 249 -3.12 19.42 8.24
CA LEU A 249 -4.01 18.80 7.24
C LEU A 249 -5.48 18.93 7.66
N LYS A 250 -5.80 18.67 8.93
CA LYS A 250 -7.16 18.88 9.47
C LYS A 250 -7.65 20.30 9.22
N ASN A 251 -6.90 21.30 9.65
CA ASN A 251 -7.28 22.70 9.46
C ASN A 251 -7.42 23.08 7.98
N SER A 252 -6.57 22.53 7.12
CA SER A 252 -6.63 22.79 5.68
C SER A 252 -7.90 22.18 5.05
N ILE A 253 -8.25 20.95 5.42
CA ILE A 253 -9.43 20.24 4.93
C ILE A 253 -10.72 20.92 5.44
N GLU A 254 -10.76 21.32 6.72
CA GLU A 254 -11.90 22.05 7.30
C GLU A 254 -12.14 23.38 6.58
N ARG A 255 -11.10 24.17 6.33
CA ARG A 255 -11.19 25.42 5.54
C ARG A 255 -11.69 25.17 4.10
N MET A 256 -11.21 24.10 3.46
CA MET A 256 -11.71 23.73 2.13
C MET A 256 -13.21 23.38 2.16
N LYS A 257 -13.65 22.65 3.17
CA LYS A 257 -15.08 22.34 3.36
C LYS A 257 -15.90 23.61 3.51
N GLU A 258 -15.49 24.52 4.40
CA GLU A 258 -16.19 25.81 4.61
C GLU A 258 -16.27 26.64 3.31
N SER A 259 -15.17 26.70 2.56
CA SER A 259 -15.13 27.39 1.27
C SER A 259 -16.15 26.81 0.27
N ARG A 260 -16.27 25.48 0.21
CA ARG A 260 -17.20 24.79 -0.71
C ARG A 260 -18.66 24.97 -0.32
N LEU A 261 -18.97 25.00 0.97
CA LEU A 261 -20.31 25.23 1.45
C LEU A 261 -20.81 26.66 1.14
N LYS A 262 -19.88 27.62 1.02
CA LYS A 262 -20.18 29.00 0.62
C LYS A 262 -20.34 29.14 -0.90
N ASP A 263 -19.60 28.36 -1.69
CA ASP A 263 -19.58 28.41 -3.16
C ASP A 263 -20.52 27.36 -3.77
N LYS A 264 -21.83 27.61 -3.69
CA LYS A 264 -22.87 26.67 -4.17
C LYS A 264 -23.01 26.59 -5.72
N GLN A 265 -22.35 27.46 -6.46
CA GLN A 265 -22.56 27.58 -7.92
C GLN A 265 -21.63 26.70 -8.74
N LYS A 266 -20.55 26.17 -8.17
CA LYS A 266 -19.53 25.42 -8.91
C LYS A 266 -19.76 23.92 -8.81
N HIS A 267 -20.18 23.30 -9.91
CA HIS A 267 -20.24 21.84 -10.03
C HIS A 267 -18.80 21.28 -9.95
N ARG A 268 -18.55 20.39 -8.97
CA ARG A 268 -17.26 19.74 -8.75
C ARG A 268 -17.42 18.23 -8.78
N VAL A 269 -16.48 17.53 -9.42
CA VAL A 269 -16.53 16.06 -9.63
C VAL A 269 -15.52 15.31 -8.76
N ASP A 270 -14.92 15.96 -7.77
CA ASP A 270 -13.87 15.35 -6.93
C ASP A 270 -14.44 14.53 -5.76
N PHE A 271 -13.62 13.65 -5.19
CA PHE A 271 -14.00 12.77 -4.07
C PHE A 271 -14.44 13.54 -2.82
N PHE A 272 -13.83 14.70 -2.55
CA PHE A 272 -14.14 15.49 -1.38
C PHE A 272 -15.57 16.08 -1.46
N GLN A 273 -15.97 16.54 -2.66
CA GLN A 273 -17.33 16.99 -2.88
C GLN A 273 -18.33 15.86 -2.69
N GLN A 274 -18.03 14.66 -3.20
CA GLN A 274 -18.91 13.49 -3.01
C GLN A 274 -19.07 13.11 -1.54
N MET A 275 -18.00 13.22 -0.73
CA MET A 275 -18.10 13.01 0.72
C MET A 275 -18.97 14.07 1.41
N ILE A 276 -18.86 15.35 1.01
CA ILE A 276 -19.71 16.43 1.52
C ILE A 276 -21.19 16.18 1.12
N ASP A 277 -21.44 15.83 -0.12
CA ASP A 277 -22.80 15.56 -0.63
C ASP A 277 -23.42 14.36 0.11
N SER A 278 -22.64 13.34 0.42
CA SER A 278 -23.10 12.20 1.21
C SER A 278 -23.52 12.58 2.63
N GLN A 279 -22.89 13.61 3.24
CA GLN A 279 -23.30 14.13 4.55
C GLN A 279 -24.70 14.80 4.50
N ASN A 280 -25.06 15.38 3.36
CA ASN A 280 -26.27 16.19 3.18
C ASN A 280 -27.44 15.43 2.55
N SER A 281 -27.25 14.21 2.05
CA SER A 281 -28.27 13.45 1.34
C SER A 281 -29.35 12.92 2.27
N LYS A 282 -30.62 12.97 1.82
CA LYS A 282 -31.77 12.42 2.56
C LYS A 282 -31.74 10.89 2.67
N GLU A 283 -31.11 10.21 1.74
CA GLU A 283 -30.92 8.74 1.73
C GLU A 283 -29.97 8.27 2.84
N THR A 284 -29.06 9.12 3.29
CA THR A 284 -28.15 8.83 4.40
C THR A 284 -28.83 8.83 5.76
N LYS A 285 -30.13 9.18 5.85
CA LYS A 285 -30.89 9.11 7.12
C LYS A 285 -31.05 7.70 7.67
N SER A 286 -30.92 6.66 6.83
CA SER A 286 -30.92 5.25 7.25
C SER A 286 -29.55 4.78 7.76
N HIS A 287 -28.46 5.41 7.31
CA HIS A 287 -27.10 5.15 7.78
C HIS A 287 -26.51 6.46 8.32
N LYS A 288 -25.96 6.43 9.53
CA LYS A 288 -25.32 7.60 10.12
C LYS A 288 -24.27 8.17 9.17
N ALA A 289 -24.45 9.40 8.69
CA ALA A 289 -23.53 10.09 7.80
C ALA A 289 -22.12 10.23 8.38
N LEU A 290 -21.11 10.53 7.55
CA LEU A 290 -19.77 10.83 8.03
C LEU A 290 -19.80 12.09 8.90
N SER A 291 -19.19 12.06 10.07
CA SER A 291 -18.88 13.27 10.83
C SER A 291 -17.78 14.09 10.16
N ASP A 292 -17.59 15.35 10.55
CA ASP A 292 -16.52 16.19 10.00
C ASP A 292 -15.13 15.62 10.29
N LEU A 293 -14.96 15.04 11.47
CA LEU A 293 -13.69 14.41 11.86
C LEU A 293 -13.44 13.12 11.04
N GLU A 294 -14.47 12.33 10.77
CA GLU A 294 -14.37 11.17 9.89
C GLU A 294 -14.05 11.60 8.45
N LEU A 295 -14.69 12.66 7.93
CA LEU A 295 -14.38 13.20 6.61
C LEU A 295 -12.91 13.60 6.49
N VAL A 296 -12.36 14.28 7.51
CA VAL A 296 -10.94 14.60 7.57
C VAL A 296 -10.08 13.34 7.59
N ALA A 297 -10.43 12.35 8.42
CA ALA A 297 -9.70 11.10 8.51
C ALA A 297 -9.69 10.33 7.17
N GLN A 298 -10.83 10.28 6.45
CA GLN A 298 -10.89 9.66 5.12
C GLN A 298 -10.02 10.43 4.11
N SER A 299 -10.06 11.75 4.11
CA SER A 299 -9.24 12.57 3.21
C SER A 299 -7.76 12.30 3.42
N ILE A 300 -7.29 12.25 4.66
CA ILE A 300 -5.89 11.97 4.99
C ILE A 300 -5.49 10.55 4.59
N ILE A 301 -6.32 9.55 4.87
CA ILE A 301 -5.97 8.15 4.54
C ILE A 301 -5.98 7.89 3.04
N ILE A 302 -6.83 8.56 2.26
CA ILE A 302 -6.83 8.44 0.79
C ILE A 302 -5.51 8.99 0.23
N ILE A 303 -5.05 10.15 0.70
CA ILE A 303 -3.76 10.71 0.30
C ILE A 303 -2.62 9.73 0.62
N PHE A 304 -2.57 9.27 1.88
CA PHE A 304 -1.56 8.33 2.35
C PHE A 304 -1.52 7.06 1.50
N ALA A 305 -2.68 6.44 1.29
CA ALA A 305 -2.78 5.17 0.59
C ALA A 305 -2.47 5.28 -0.91
N ALA A 306 -2.90 6.38 -1.56
CA ALA A 306 -2.77 6.51 -3.01
C ALA A 306 -1.38 6.98 -3.46
N TYR A 307 -0.69 7.81 -2.65
CA TYR A 307 0.58 8.38 -3.06
C TYR A 307 1.70 7.34 -3.14
N ASP A 308 2.00 6.70 -2.02
CA ASP A 308 3.21 5.87 -1.93
C ASP A 308 3.09 4.61 -2.80
N THR A 309 1.90 4.01 -2.86
CA THR A 309 1.66 2.83 -3.69
C THR A 309 1.81 3.12 -5.19
N THR A 310 1.18 4.17 -5.69
CA THR A 310 1.19 4.50 -7.12
C THR A 310 2.55 5.04 -7.57
N SER A 311 3.13 5.97 -6.78
CA SER A 311 4.45 6.56 -7.09
C SER A 311 5.60 5.56 -7.01
N THR A 312 5.38 4.40 -6.40
CA THR A 312 6.35 3.29 -6.35
C THR A 312 6.11 2.27 -7.46
N THR A 313 4.84 1.98 -7.80
CA THR A 313 4.51 1.04 -8.88
C THR A 313 4.95 1.55 -10.25
N LEU A 314 4.76 2.83 -10.54
CA LEU A 314 5.12 3.40 -11.85
C LEU A 314 6.62 3.26 -12.20
N PRO A 315 7.57 3.61 -11.33
CA PRO A 315 8.99 3.32 -11.57
C PRO A 315 9.31 1.84 -11.79
N PHE A 316 8.65 0.91 -11.08
CA PHE A 316 8.83 -0.53 -11.32
C PHE A 316 8.39 -0.93 -12.74
N ILE A 317 7.24 -0.42 -13.22
CA ILE A 317 6.77 -0.68 -14.59
C ILE A 317 7.79 -0.15 -15.60
N MET A 318 8.28 1.07 -15.42
CA MET A 318 9.26 1.66 -16.34
C MET A 318 10.60 0.92 -16.31
N TYR A 319 11.03 0.41 -15.14
CA TYR A 319 12.22 -0.42 -15.01
C TYR A 319 12.08 -1.72 -15.82
N GLU A 320 10.96 -2.43 -15.66
CA GLU A 320 10.72 -3.65 -16.41
C GLU A 320 10.64 -3.38 -17.93
N LEU A 321 10.00 -2.32 -18.33
CA LEU A 321 9.95 -1.95 -19.76
C LEU A 321 11.33 -1.54 -20.31
N ALA A 322 12.14 -0.83 -19.53
CA ALA A 322 13.48 -0.42 -19.95
C ALA A 322 14.45 -1.60 -20.07
N THR A 323 14.30 -2.60 -19.19
CA THR A 323 15.14 -3.81 -19.20
C THR A 323 14.61 -4.90 -20.14
N HIS A 324 13.39 -4.75 -20.68
CA HIS A 324 12.76 -5.64 -21.65
C HIS A 324 12.26 -4.83 -22.88
N PRO A 325 13.18 -4.41 -23.79
CA PRO A 325 12.84 -3.51 -24.89
C PRO A 325 11.83 -4.10 -25.89
N ASP A 326 11.77 -5.41 -26.05
CA ASP A 326 10.76 -6.12 -26.84
C ASP A 326 9.35 -5.96 -26.27
N VAL A 327 9.21 -6.04 -24.95
CA VAL A 327 7.93 -5.79 -24.25
C VAL A 327 7.55 -4.31 -24.35
N GLN A 328 8.51 -3.41 -24.19
CA GLN A 328 8.28 -1.97 -24.35
C GLN A 328 7.79 -1.64 -25.75
N GLN A 329 8.44 -2.16 -26.78
CA GLN A 329 8.05 -1.95 -28.17
C GLN A 329 6.64 -2.48 -28.45
N LYS A 330 6.34 -3.72 -28.03
CA LYS A 330 5.01 -4.32 -28.22
C LYS A 330 3.91 -3.49 -27.54
N LEU A 331 4.19 -2.95 -26.34
CA LEU A 331 3.24 -2.08 -25.66
C LEU A 331 3.08 -0.73 -26.38
N GLN A 332 4.15 -0.15 -26.91
CA GLN A 332 4.08 1.06 -27.72
C GLN A 332 3.26 0.85 -29.00
N GLU A 333 3.39 -0.30 -29.66
CA GLU A 333 2.60 -0.67 -30.83
C GLU A 333 1.09 -0.77 -30.49
N GLU A 334 0.72 -1.36 -29.35
CA GLU A 334 -0.68 -1.38 -28.88
C GLU A 334 -1.20 0.04 -28.63
N ILE A 335 -0.41 0.87 -27.95
CA ILE A 335 -0.78 2.26 -27.65
C ILE A 335 -1.00 3.06 -28.95
N ASP A 336 -0.10 2.93 -29.90
CA ASP A 336 -0.19 3.66 -31.19
C ASP A 336 -1.37 3.17 -32.05
N ALA A 337 -1.71 1.89 -31.98
CA ALA A 337 -2.87 1.32 -32.66
C ALA A 337 -4.20 1.82 -32.07
N VAL A 338 -4.30 1.90 -30.74
CA VAL A 338 -5.52 2.33 -30.04
C VAL A 338 -5.66 3.86 -30.05
N LEU A 339 -4.56 4.58 -29.99
CA LEU A 339 -4.49 6.04 -29.93
C LEU A 339 -3.57 6.60 -31.03
N PRO A 340 -3.97 6.49 -32.31
CA PRO A 340 -3.16 6.95 -33.43
C PRO A 340 -2.90 8.45 -33.32
N ASN A 341 -1.74 8.90 -33.80
CA ASN A 341 -1.31 10.30 -33.77
C ASN A 341 -1.31 10.92 -32.35
N LYS A 342 -0.99 10.13 -31.34
CA LYS A 342 -1.01 10.56 -29.94
C LYS A 342 -2.37 11.14 -29.51
N ALA A 343 -3.46 10.53 -29.98
CA ALA A 343 -4.81 10.94 -29.61
C ALA A 343 -4.98 11.00 -28.09
N PRO A 344 -5.85 11.89 -27.57
CA PRO A 344 -6.11 12.00 -26.14
C PRO A 344 -6.55 10.69 -25.52
N VAL A 345 -6.03 10.39 -24.33
CA VAL A 345 -6.38 9.17 -23.60
C VAL A 345 -7.81 9.26 -23.06
N THR A 346 -8.66 8.33 -23.46
CA THR A 346 -10.04 8.19 -22.96
C THR A 346 -10.16 6.99 -22.04
N TYR A 347 -11.20 6.97 -21.21
CA TYR A 347 -11.48 5.80 -20.34
C TYR A 347 -11.69 4.51 -21.15
N ASP A 348 -12.37 4.62 -22.29
CA ASP A 348 -12.66 3.46 -23.14
C ASP A 348 -11.36 2.94 -23.80
N ALA A 349 -10.43 3.80 -24.17
CA ALA A 349 -9.09 3.40 -24.62
C ALA A 349 -8.30 2.64 -23.53
N LEU A 350 -8.38 3.09 -22.25
CA LEU A 350 -7.75 2.40 -21.13
C LEU A 350 -8.28 0.98 -20.93
N VAL A 351 -9.56 0.75 -21.20
CA VAL A 351 -10.20 -0.57 -21.09
C VAL A 351 -9.87 -1.46 -22.27
N GLN A 352 -9.63 -0.89 -23.45
CA GLN A 352 -9.35 -1.62 -24.68
C GLN A 352 -7.93 -2.19 -24.74
N MET A 353 -6.96 -1.58 -24.03
CA MET A 353 -5.55 -1.98 -24.06
C MET A 353 -5.29 -3.21 -23.21
N GLU A 354 -5.24 -4.37 -23.83
CA GLU A 354 -5.08 -5.67 -23.17
C GLU A 354 -3.63 -5.96 -22.80
N TYR A 355 -2.69 -5.59 -23.67
CA TYR A 355 -1.27 -5.82 -23.39
C TYR A 355 -0.76 -4.92 -22.25
N LEU A 356 -1.26 -3.71 -22.16
CA LEU A 356 -1.02 -2.83 -21.00
C LEU A 356 -1.48 -3.49 -19.69
N ASP A 357 -2.64 -4.16 -19.71
CA ASP A 357 -3.12 -4.88 -18.54
C ASP A 357 -2.19 -6.01 -18.11
N VAL A 358 -1.69 -6.81 -19.06
CA VAL A 358 -0.79 -7.92 -18.73
C VAL A 358 0.57 -7.43 -18.21
N VAL A 359 1.10 -6.34 -18.75
CA VAL A 359 2.33 -5.68 -18.26
C VAL A 359 2.16 -5.17 -16.83
N VAL A 360 1.08 -4.46 -16.55
CA VAL A 360 0.79 -3.93 -15.20
C VAL A 360 0.60 -5.07 -14.20
N ASN A 361 -0.15 -6.10 -14.57
CA ASN A 361 -0.39 -7.25 -13.67
C ASN A 361 0.90 -8.02 -13.36
N GLU A 362 1.75 -8.27 -14.35
CA GLU A 362 3.03 -8.95 -14.11
C GLU A 362 3.97 -8.11 -13.25
N THR A 363 4.01 -6.79 -13.45
CA THR A 363 4.79 -5.90 -12.58
C THR A 363 4.26 -5.94 -11.14
N LEU A 364 2.94 -5.93 -10.94
CA LEU A 364 2.32 -6.05 -9.60
C LEU A 364 2.51 -7.44 -8.97
N ARG A 365 2.72 -8.48 -9.76
CA ARG A 365 3.10 -9.80 -9.27
C ARG A 365 4.54 -9.77 -8.72
N LEU A 366 5.47 -9.26 -9.50
CA LEU A 366 6.88 -9.17 -9.10
C LEU A 366 7.10 -8.19 -7.94
N PHE A 367 6.40 -7.05 -7.96
CA PHE A 367 6.57 -5.97 -7.01
C PHE A 367 5.23 -5.56 -6.36
N PRO A 368 4.59 -6.44 -5.58
CA PRO A 368 3.39 -6.07 -4.82
C PRO A 368 3.78 -5.09 -3.72
N VAL A 369 3.44 -3.81 -3.89
CA VAL A 369 3.88 -2.72 -2.99
C VAL A 369 3.50 -3.00 -1.54
N VAL A 370 2.31 -3.59 -1.31
CA VAL A 370 1.88 -4.09 0.01
C VAL A 370 2.22 -5.57 0.09
N SER A 371 3.24 -5.91 0.89
CA SER A 371 3.76 -7.28 0.97
C SER A 371 2.95 -8.23 1.85
N ARG A 372 2.08 -7.71 2.73
CA ARG A 372 1.31 -8.50 3.70
C ARG A 372 -0.10 -7.98 3.88
N VAL A 373 -1.07 -8.88 4.06
CA VAL A 373 -2.46 -8.57 4.47
C VAL A 373 -2.76 -9.31 5.77
N THR A 374 -3.27 -8.60 6.78
CA THR A 374 -3.58 -9.18 8.10
C THR A 374 -5.06 -9.12 8.42
N ARG A 375 -5.52 -10.08 9.22
CA ARG A 375 -6.85 -10.11 9.86
C ARG A 375 -6.72 -10.59 11.30
N VAL A 376 -7.61 -10.12 12.15
CA VAL A 376 -7.71 -10.61 13.55
C VAL A 376 -8.91 -11.53 13.68
N CYS A 377 -8.71 -12.67 14.28
CA CYS A 377 -9.76 -13.65 14.57
C CYS A 377 -10.61 -13.17 15.76
N LYS A 378 -11.90 -12.92 15.56
CA LYS A 378 -12.81 -12.39 16.59
C LYS A 378 -13.44 -13.46 17.50
N LYS A 379 -13.48 -14.71 17.04
CA LYS A 379 -14.01 -15.87 17.78
C LYS A 379 -13.28 -17.13 17.36
N ASP A 380 -13.22 -18.10 18.24
CA ASP A 380 -12.61 -19.39 17.92
C ASP A 380 -13.25 -20.01 16.68
N ILE A 381 -12.42 -20.52 15.77
CA ILE A 381 -12.85 -21.16 14.54
C ILE A 381 -11.84 -22.24 14.13
N GLU A 382 -12.34 -23.25 13.42
CA GLU A 382 -11.51 -24.25 12.76
C GLU A 382 -11.61 -24.06 11.23
N ILE A 383 -10.46 -23.98 10.55
CA ILE A 383 -10.38 -23.85 9.09
C ILE A 383 -9.40 -24.90 8.59
N SER A 384 -9.86 -25.77 7.67
CA SER A 384 -9.04 -26.83 7.08
C SER A 384 -8.33 -27.71 8.12
N GLY A 385 -9.00 -28.02 9.24
CA GLY A 385 -8.45 -28.80 10.36
C GLY A 385 -7.48 -28.05 11.28
N VAL A 386 -7.34 -26.72 11.09
CA VAL A 386 -6.48 -25.88 11.92
C VAL A 386 -7.35 -25.04 12.87
N PHE A 387 -7.13 -25.20 14.17
CA PHE A 387 -7.78 -24.39 15.17
C PHE A 387 -7.14 -23.01 15.28
N ILE A 388 -7.94 -21.96 15.10
CA ILE A 388 -7.55 -20.56 15.18
C ILE A 388 -8.28 -19.91 16.35
N PRO A 389 -7.58 -19.65 17.47
CA PRO A 389 -8.21 -19.06 18.64
C PRO A 389 -8.54 -17.58 18.45
N LYS A 390 -9.54 -17.11 19.16
CA LYS A 390 -9.90 -15.70 19.28
C LYS A 390 -8.67 -14.85 19.63
N GLY A 391 -8.51 -13.72 18.95
CA GLY A 391 -7.41 -12.78 19.16
C GLY A 391 -6.15 -13.10 18.33
N LEU A 392 -6.07 -14.28 17.71
CA LEU A 392 -4.94 -14.61 16.84
C LEU A 392 -5.01 -13.78 15.55
N ALA A 393 -3.88 -13.13 15.20
CA ALA A 393 -3.74 -12.51 13.90
C ALA A 393 -3.45 -13.59 12.85
N VAL A 394 -4.09 -13.45 11.67
CA VAL A 394 -3.84 -14.27 10.48
C VAL A 394 -3.29 -13.37 9.39
N MET A 395 -2.21 -13.79 8.75
CA MET A 395 -1.48 -13.02 7.74
C MET A 395 -1.32 -13.80 6.45
N VAL A 396 -1.53 -13.09 5.32
CA VAL A 396 -1.21 -13.60 3.98
C VAL A 396 0.00 -12.84 3.46
N PRO A 397 1.14 -13.53 3.20
CA PRO A 397 2.38 -12.93 2.71
C PRO A 397 2.33 -12.80 1.19
N ILE A 398 1.81 -11.67 0.68
CA ILE A 398 1.53 -11.45 -0.75
C ILE A 398 2.79 -11.63 -1.61
N TYR A 399 3.94 -11.08 -1.17
CA TYR A 399 5.17 -11.22 -1.92
C TYR A 399 5.59 -12.69 -2.07
N ALA A 400 5.62 -13.45 -0.97
CA ALA A 400 5.95 -14.86 -1.01
C ALA A 400 4.95 -15.66 -1.86
N LEU A 401 3.65 -15.33 -1.77
CA LEU A 401 2.58 -15.95 -2.55
C LEU A 401 2.76 -15.72 -4.06
N HIS A 402 3.17 -14.52 -4.46
CA HIS A 402 3.41 -14.15 -5.85
C HIS A 402 4.72 -14.70 -6.42
N HIS A 403 5.63 -15.20 -5.56
CA HIS A 403 6.93 -15.73 -5.95
C HIS A 403 7.10 -17.23 -5.62
N ASP A 404 6.04 -17.92 -5.22
CA ASP A 404 6.10 -19.34 -4.89
C ASP A 404 6.33 -20.18 -6.16
N PRO A 405 7.49 -20.88 -6.30
CA PRO A 405 7.83 -21.67 -7.49
C PRO A 405 6.89 -22.86 -7.72
N LYS A 406 6.11 -23.25 -6.71
CA LYS A 406 5.08 -24.27 -6.83
C LYS A 406 3.97 -23.85 -7.81
N TYR A 407 3.70 -22.55 -7.94
CA TYR A 407 2.58 -22.00 -8.71
C TYR A 407 3.02 -21.11 -9.87
N TRP A 408 4.23 -20.49 -9.75
CA TRP A 408 4.78 -19.59 -10.74
C TRP A 408 6.07 -20.17 -11.33
N THR A 409 6.03 -20.62 -12.57
CA THR A 409 7.24 -21.08 -13.29
C THR A 409 8.20 -19.90 -13.46
N GLU A 410 9.47 -20.05 -13.12
CA GLU A 410 10.46 -18.95 -13.14
C GLU A 410 9.92 -17.67 -12.45
N PRO A 411 9.62 -17.71 -11.14
CA PRO A 411 8.86 -16.65 -10.45
C PRO A 411 9.58 -15.28 -10.45
N GLU A 412 10.89 -15.26 -10.59
CA GLU A 412 11.69 -14.02 -10.62
C GLU A 412 11.73 -13.36 -12.01
N LYS A 413 11.27 -14.05 -13.05
CA LYS A 413 11.33 -13.56 -14.42
C LYS A 413 10.10 -12.72 -14.75
N PHE A 414 10.33 -11.56 -15.34
CA PHE A 414 9.26 -10.73 -15.90
C PHE A 414 8.72 -11.39 -17.17
N CYS A 415 7.49 -11.86 -17.12
CA CYS A 415 6.83 -12.55 -18.23
C CYS A 415 5.35 -12.13 -18.30
N PRO A 416 5.04 -11.01 -18.97
CA PRO A 416 3.68 -10.48 -19.09
C PRO A 416 2.67 -11.50 -19.61
N GLU A 417 3.08 -12.41 -20.48
CA GLU A 417 2.22 -13.43 -21.11
C GLU A 417 1.54 -14.37 -20.10
N ARG A 418 1.98 -14.40 -18.83
CA ARG A 418 1.27 -15.13 -17.76
C ARG A 418 -0.17 -14.65 -17.60
N PHE A 419 -0.38 -13.35 -17.80
CA PHE A 419 -1.67 -12.68 -17.64
C PHE A 419 -2.42 -12.51 -18.98
N SER A 420 -1.92 -13.09 -20.07
CA SER A 420 -2.63 -13.08 -21.36
C SER A 420 -3.97 -13.78 -21.26
N LYS A 421 -4.92 -13.46 -22.14
CA LYS A 421 -6.24 -14.12 -22.21
C LYS A 421 -6.16 -15.65 -22.21
N LYS A 422 -5.13 -16.19 -22.85
CA LYS A 422 -4.91 -17.64 -22.93
C LYS A 422 -4.54 -18.27 -21.58
N ASN A 423 -3.79 -17.56 -20.76
CA ASN A 423 -3.15 -18.10 -19.56
C ASN A 423 -3.83 -17.66 -18.26
N LYS A 424 -4.48 -16.49 -18.23
CA LYS A 424 -5.03 -15.91 -17.00
C LYS A 424 -6.03 -16.80 -16.26
N ASP A 425 -6.80 -17.60 -16.98
CA ASP A 425 -7.82 -18.46 -16.38
C ASP A 425 -7.21 -19.65 -15.62
N SER A 426 -5.90 -19.95 -15.83
CA SER A 426 -5.15 -20.92 -15.05
C SER A 426 -4.62 -20.38 -13.73
N ILE A 427 -4.68 -19.07 -13.51
CA ILE A 427 -4.19 -18.42 -12.28
C ILE A 427 -5.31 -18.47 -11.23
N ASP A 428 -5.04 -19.13 -10.10
CA ASP A 428 -5.96 -19.11 -8.97
C ASP A 428 -6.10 -17.67 -8.43
N PRO A 429 -7.34 -17.13 -8.30
CA PRO A 429 -7.58 -15.76 -7.87
C PRO A 429 -7.12 -15.44 -6.44
N TYR A 430 -6.83 -16.44 -5.62
CA TYR A 430 -6.29 -16.29 -4.28
C TYR A 430 -4.77 -16.44 -4.22
N ARG A 431 -4.12 -16.73 -5.36
CA ARG A 431 -2.66 -16.73 -5.50
C ARG A 431 -2.10 -15.47 -6.14
N TYR A 432 -2.98 -14.63 -6.68
CA TYR A 432 -2.64 -13.31 -7.21
C TYR A 432 -3.58 -12.26 -6.61
N ILE A 433 -3.13 -11.58 -5.55
CA ILE A 433 -3.95 -10.64 -4.76
C ILE A 433 -3.23 -9.32 -4.47
N PRO A 434 -2.70 -8.60 -5.48
CA PRO A 434 -1.93 -7.37 -5.25
C PRO A 434 -2.73 -6.25 -4.57
N PHE A 435 -4.07 -6.30 -4.66
CA PHE A 435 -5.01 -5.40 -4.01
C PHE A 435 -5.78 -6.05 -2.85
N GLY A 436 -5.32 -7.22 -2.38
CA GLY A 436 -6.07 -8.04 -1.43
C GLY A 436 -7.29 -8.71 -2.06
N ALA A 437 -8.10 -9.37 -1.23
CA ALA A 437 -9.32 -10.06 -1.66
C ALA A 437 -10.47 -9.82 -0.69
N GLY A 438 -11.71 -10.11 -1.16
CA GLY A 438 -12.93 -10.06 -0.37
C GLY A 438 -13.44 -8.65 -0.08
N PRO A 439 -14.42 -8.50 0.84
CA PRO A 439 -15.09 -7.24 1.11
C PRO A 439 -14.16 -6.11 1.58
N ARG A 440 -13.03 -6.46 2.21
CA ARG A 440 -12.04 -5.51 2.71
C ARG A 440 -10.81 -5.37 1.81
N ASN A 441 -10.96 -5.66 0.51
CA ASN A 441 -9.94 -5.38 -0.49
C ASN A 441 -9.72 -3.87 -0.68
N CYS A 442 -8.72 -3.50 -1.49
CA CYS A 442 -8.45 -2.10 -1.81
C CYS A 442 -9.66 -1.43 -2.47
N ILE A 443 -10.19 -0.38 -1.84
CA ILE A 443 -11.31 0.41 -2.40
C ILE A 443 -10.87 1.19 -3.63
N GLY A 444 -9.59 1.64 -3.65
CA GLY A 444 -9.01 2.45 -4.72
C GLY A 444 -8.42 1.64 -5.87
N MET A 445 -8.60 0.32 -5.95
CA MET A 445 -7.97 -0.53 -6.98
C MET A 445 -8.21 0.00 -8.39
N ARG A 446 -9.46 0.30 -8.75
CA ARG A 446 -9.79 0.82 -10.10
C ARG A 446 -9.19 2.20 -10.34
N PHE A 447 -9.19 3.07 -9.33
CA PHE A 447 -8.56 4.39 -9.42
C PHE A 447 -7.06 4.27 -9.64
N ALA A 448 -6.38 3.42 -8.85
CA ALA A 448 -4.94 3.18 -8.98
C ALA A 448 -4.57 2.65 -10.37
N LEU A 449 -5.30 1.63 -10.86
CA LEU A 449 -5.07 1.06 -12.19
C LEU A 449 -5.32 2.08 -13.31
N THR A 450 -6.38 2.89 -13.23
CA THR A 450 -6.67 3.96 -14.20
C THR A 450 -5.52 4.98 -14.24
N ASN A 451 -5.06 5.41 -13.06
CA ASN A 451 -3.98 6.36 -12.90
C ASN A 451 -2.64 5.82 -13.44
N ILE A 452 -2.29 4.58 -13.06
CA ILE A 452 -1.09 3.89 -13.54
C ILE A 452 -1.11 3.75 -15.05
N LYS A 453 -2.19 3.21 -15.62
CA LYS A 453 -2.32 3.01 -17.08
C LYS A 453 -2.20 4.32 -17.84
N LEU A 454 -2.87 5.36 -17.38
CA LEU A 454 -2.82 6.67 -18.04
C LEU A 454 -1.40 7.25 -18.04
N ALA A 455 -0.68 7.15 -16.89
CA ALA A 455 0.71 7.60 -16.81
C ALA A 455 1.62 6.83 -17.77
N VAL A 456 1.47 5.50 -17.84
CA VAL A 456 2.25 4.63 -18.73
C VAL A 456 1.98 4.99 -20.20
N ILE A 457 0.71 5.14 -20.58
CA ILE A 457 0.33 5.53 -21.95
C ILE A 457 0.96 6.89 -22.32
N LYS A 458 0.77 7.91 -21.47
CA LYS A 458 1.31 9.27 -21.72
C LYS A 458 2.83 9.25 -21.85
N ALA A 459 3.52 8.48 -20.99
CA ALA A 459 4.96 8.32 -21.09
C ALA A 459 5.38 7.62 -22.39
N LEU A 460 4.78 6.46 -22.70
CA LEU A 460 5.17 5.66 -23.86
C LEU A 460 4.69 6.21 -25.22
N GLN A 461 3.66 7.04 -25.26
CA GLN A 461 3.31 7.80 -26.47
C GLN A 461 4.43 8.77 -26.89
N ASN A 462 5.21 9.26 -25.94
CA ASN A 462 6.16 10.33 -26.18
C ASN A 462 7.62 9.91 -26.03
N PHE A 463 7.90 8.87 -25.26
CA PHE A 463 9.24 8.48 -24.87
C PHE A 463 9.48 6.98 -24.97
N SER A 464 10.75 6.61 -25.11
CA SER A 464 11.30 5.29 -24.82
C SER A 464 12.25 5.39 -23.63
N PHE A 465 12.34 4.32 -22.86
CA PHE A 465 13.15 4.26 -21.66
C PHE A 465 14.24 3.20 -21.80
N GLU A 466 15.44 3.55 -21.38
CA GLU A 466 16.60 2.66 -21.44
C GLU A 466 17.39 2.69 -20.11
N PRO A 467 18.03 1.58 -19.71
CA PRO A 467 18.95 1.58 -18.59
C PRO A 467 20.15 2.51 -18.83
N CYS A 468 20.73 3.04 -17.76
CA CYS A 468 21.97 3.81 -17.76
C CYS A 468 22.95 3.24 -16.71
N GLU A 469 24.12 3.86 -16.57
CA GLU A 469 25.13 3.42 -15.60
C GLU A 469 24.62 3.42 -14.15
N GLU A 470 23.74 4.35 -13.82
CA GLU A 470 23.12 4.49 -12.50
C GLU A 470 22.00 3.48 -12.25
N THR A 471 21.51 2.80 -13.28
CA THR A 471 20.44 1.82 -13.15
C THR A 471 20.94 0.57 -12.43
N GLN A 472 20.34 0.25 -11.28
CA GLN A 472 20.70 -0.97 -10.55
C GLN A 472 20.09 -2.21 -11.23
N ILE A 473 20.96 -3.03 -11.86
CA ILE A 473 20.56 -4.29 -12.51
C ILE A 473 21.42 -5.44 -11.93
N PRO A 474 20.82 -6.50 -11.35
CA PRO A 474 19.39 -6.64 -11.10
C PRO A 474 18.87 -5.67 -10.02
N LEU A 475 17.58 -5.35 -10.09
CA LEU A 475 16.94 -4.48 -9.11
C LEU A 475 16.95 -5.14 -7.72
N LYS A 476 17.36 -4.38 -6.71
CA LYS A 476 17.32 -4.82 -5.32
C LYS A 476 16.22 -4.06 -4.58
N LEU A 477 15.53 -4.78 -3.70
CA LEU A 477 14.46 -4.25 -2.88
C LEU A 477 14.99 -3.86 -1.49
N ASN A 478 14.42 -2.81 -0.91
CA ASN A 478 14.72 -2.40 0.44
C ASN A 478 14.10 -3.36 1.48
N ASN A 479 14.41 -3.12 2.75
CA ASN A 479 13.92 -3.93 3.86
C ASN A 479 12.64 -3.37 4.52
N LEU A 480 12.02 -2.36 3.92
CA LEU A 480 10.82 -1.70 4.47
C LEU A 480 9.57 -2.55 4.28
N PRO A 481 8.54 -2.37 5.12
CA PRO A 481 7.24 -3.06 4.99
C PRO A 481 6.49 -2.73 3.69
N ILE A 482 6.64 -1.51 3.19
CA ILE A 482 6.18 -1.13 1.85
C ILE A 482 7.34 -1.41 0.89
N LEU A 483 7.09 -2.27 -0.09
CA LEU A 483 8.09 -2.69 -1.04
C LEU A 483 8.54 -1.52 -1.91
N GLN A 484 9.83 -1.21 -1.87
CA GLN A 484 10.45 -0.15 -2.66
C GLN A 484 11.82 -0.61 -3.16
N PRO A 485 12.36 -0.03 -4.23
CA PRO A 485 13.72 -0.30 -4.63
C PRO A 485 14.71 0.19 -3.57
N GLU A 486 15.83 -0.52 -3.41
CA GLU A 486 16.92 -0.15 -2.50
C GLU A 486 17.56 1.20 -2.88
N LYS A 487 17.73 1.41 -4.19
CA LYS A 487 18.19 2.67 -4.78
C LYS A 487 17.09 3.23 -5.69
N PRO A 488 17.00 4.55 -5.85
CA PRO A 488 16.08 5.13 -6.83
C PRO A 488 16.26 4.50 -8.22
N ILE A 489 15.16 4.24 -8.91
CA ILE A 489 15.20 3.78 -10.30
C ILE A 489 15.54 4.98 -11.18
N VAL A 490 16.71 4.93 -11.78
CA VAL A 490 17.23 5.96 -12.71
C VAL A 490 17.30 5.36 -14.10
N LEU A 491 16.71 6.03 -15.08
CA LEU A 491 16.70 5.61 -16.49
C LEU A 491 17.03 6.78 -17.40
N LYS A 492 17.50 6.48 -18.60
CA LYS A 492 17.53 7.44 -19.71
C LYS A 492 16.16 7.50 -20.38
N VAL A 493 15.75 8.71 -20.71
CA VAL A 493 14.50 9.00 -21.41
C VAL A 493 14.85 9.51 -22.79
N HIS A 494 14.33 8.87 -23.82
CA HIS A 494 14.53 9.26 -25.23
C HIS A 494 13.22 9.67 -25.84
N LEU A 495 13.24 10.75 -26.64
CA LEU A 495 12.09 11.13 -27.48
C LEU A 495 11.83 10.03 -28.50
N ARG A 496 10.57 9.62 -28.65
CA ARG A 496 10.19 8.71 -29.74
C ARG A 496 10.22 9.47 -31.07
N ASP A 497 11.09 9.01 -31.99
CA ASP A 497 11.16 9.51 -33.35
C ASP A 497 9.85 9.27 -34.10
N GLY A 498 9.33 10.26 -34.77
CA GLY A 498 8.16 10.13 -35.65
C GLY A 498 7.17 11.28 -35.63
N ILE A 499 7.39 12.33 -34.82
CA ILE A 499 6.64 13.58 -34.97
C ILE A 499 7.64 14.73 -35.04
N THR A 500 8.18 14.98 -36.23
CA THR A 500 8.59 16.34 -36.59
C THR A 500 7.42 17.24 -36.22
N SER A 501 7.64 18.11 -35.24
CA SER A 501 6.81 19.28 -35.02
C SER A 501 6.58 19.94 -36.41
N GLY A 502 5.37 19.75 -36.95
CA GLY A 502 4.90 20.64 -37.97
C GLY A 502 4.86 22.06 -37.40
N PRO A 503 5.07 23.06 -38.25
CA PRO A 503 5.27 24.43 -37.85
C PRO A 503 4.12 25.05 -37.07
#